data_be18a190340c172cefac951266e4eccd
#
_entry.id   be18a190340c172cefac951266e4eccd
#
_cell.length_a   1.000
_cell.length_b   1.000
_cell.length_c   1.000
_cell.angle_alpha   90.00
_cell.angle_beta   90.00
_cell.angle_gamma   90.00
#
_symmetry.space_group_name_H-M   'P 1'
#
loop_
_entity.id
_entity.type
_entity.pdbx_description
1 polymer ?
#
loop_
_entity_poly.entity_id
_entity_poly.type
_entity_poly.pdbx_seq_one_letter_code
_entity_poly.pdbx_strand_id
1 'polypeptide(L)'
;VNDDVQYDLGLVRMADDRMIYVNADATLKANGTYYLSKTNGLLPQGYYPFDSNCILQLNGWFTCDQGTTYYQNGVMHGAGWDNIGGSFYYFDSNGYIVTGMVRVPYPTANLLPGYGPDAEDAEVNVPGKDGNPDNYDYPDRESAVFVFDENGVFQKEQCGVYNDNGITRWINNGMLVWHAGLVKDGDDYRYFKRNGM
;
A
#
# COMPACT_ATOMS: atom_id res chain seq x y z
N VAL A 1 17.09 26.37 46.15
CA VAL A 1 15.76 26.33 45.54
C VAL A 1 15.88 25.35 44.38
N ASN A 2 15.41 24.12 44.60
CA ASN A 2 15.26 23.15 43.50
C ASN A 2 14.01 23.56 42.74
N ASP A 3 14.17 24.20 41.59
CA ASP A 3 13.13 24.28 40.62
C ASP A 3 13.04 22.89 39.93
N ASP A 4 12.23 22.01 40.52
CA ASP A 4 11.79 20.80 39.90
C ASP A 4 10.95 21.21 38.66
N VAL A 5 11.58 21.23 37.50
CA VAL A 5 10.87 21.41 36.23
C VAL A 5 9.97 20.19 36.09
N GLN A 6 8.69 20.37 36.38
CA GLN A 6 7.69 19.33 36.26
C GLN A 6 7.34 19.20 34.75
N TYR A 7 7.91 18.19 34.09
CA TYR A 7 7.53 17.88 32.74
C TYR A 7 6.15 17.22 32.74
N ASP A 8 5.26 17.71 31.87
CA ASP A 8 3.99 17.03 31.61
C ASP A 8 4.28 15.72 30.88
N LEU A 9 4.11 14.59 31.58
CA LEU A 9 4.26 13.26 30.98
C LEU A 9 3.05 12.91 30.13
N GLY A 10 3.28 12.09 29.10
CA GLY A 10 2.24 11.65 28.16
C GLY A 10 2.16 12.55 26.93
N LEU A 11 0.98 12.62 26.33
CA LEU A 11 0.76 13.45 25.15
C LEU A 11 0.65 14.93 25.55
N VAL A 12 1.48 15.76 24.95
CA VAL A 12 1.57 17.19 25.21
C VAL A 12 1.37 17.98 23.93
N ARG A 13 0.54 19.02 23.98
CA ARG A 13 0.39 19.98 22.88
C ARG A 13 1.35 21.15 23.08
N MET A 14 2.16 21.43 22.08
CA MET A 14 3.08 22.57 22.07
C MET A 14 2.36 23.86 21.67
N ALA A 15 3.02 25.00 21.85
CA ALA A 15 2.48 26.33 21.56
C ALA A 15 2.13 26.55 20.06
N ASP A 16 2.71 25.75 19.18
CA ASP A 16 2.45 25.75 17.72
C ASP A 16 1.45 24.68 17.28
N ASP A 17 0.64 24.16 18.21
CA ASP A 17 -0.36 23.12 18.03
C ASP A 17 0.16 21.73 17.68
N ARG A 18 1.46 21.54 17.45
CA ARG A 18 2.05 20.22 17.30
C ARG A 18 2.00 19.43 18.60
N MET A 19 1.98 18.13 18.50
CA MET A 19 1.93 17.24 19.66
C MET A 19 3.15 16.33 19.74
N ILE A 20 3.67 16.16 20.95
CA ILE A 20 4.76 15.24 21.29
C ILE A 20 4.30 14.31 22.40
N TYR A 21 5.00 13.20 22.60
CA TYR A 21 4.76 12.32 23.75
C TYR A 21 6.01 12.19 24.60
N VAL A 22 5.88 12.58 25.86
CA VAL A 22 6.97 12.54 26.86
C VAL A 22 6.85 11.27 27.70
N ASN A 23 7.85 10.41 27.62
CA ASN A 23 7.96 9.20 28.44
C ASN A 23 8.32 9.53 29.91
N ALA A 24 8.19 8.54 30.81
CA ALA A 24 8.50 8.71 32.24
C ALA A 24 9.98 9.04 32.52
N ASP A 25 10.88 8.68 31.62
CA ASP A 25 12.31 8.97 31.66
C ASP A 25 12.68 10.27 30.94
N ALA A 26 11.71 11.10 30.62
CA ALA A 26 11.82 12.36 29.88
C ALA A 26 12.30 12.21 28.42
N THR A 27 12.37 11.00 27.86
CA THR A 27 12.59 10.79 26.43
C THR A 27 11.32 11.03 25.65
N LEU A 28 11.45 11.30 24.33
CA LEU A 28 10.31 11.48 23.44
C LEU A 28 10.13 10.24 22.56
N LYS A 29 8.87 9.96 22.19
CA LYS A 29 8.57 8.97 21.16
C LYS A 29 8.89 9.56 19.80
N ALA A 30 9.59 8.78 18.94
CA ALA A 30 10.02 9.20 17.62
C ALA A 30 10.09 8.04 16.65
N ASN A 31 9.97 8.35 15.36
CA ASN A 31 10.24 7.45 14.24
C ASN A 31 9.54 6.08 14.35
N GLY A 32 8.25 6.08 14.65
CA GLY A 32 7.50 4.83 14.80
C GLY A 32 6.06 5.06 15.26
N THR A 33 5.31 3.97 15.32
CA THR A 33 3.94 3.95 15.82
C THR A 33 3.91 3.35 17.23
N TYR A 34 3.29 4.05 18.18
CA TYR A 34 3.28 3.68 19.59
C TYR A 34 1.88 3.73 20.16
N TYR A 35 1.57 2.77 21.04
CA TYR A 35 0.36 2.86 21.84
C TYR A 35 0.48 3.96 22.90
N LEU A 36 -0.48 4.88 22.92
CA LEU A 36 -0.57 5.96 23.88
C LEU A 36 -1.66 5.66 24.88
N SER A 37 -1.28 5.33 26.11
CA SER A 37 -2.20 5.15 27.24
C SER A 37 -2.46 6.45 28.01
N LYS A 38 -1.49 7.37 28.02
CA LYS A 38 -1.59 8.67 28.72
C LYS A 38 -1.69 9.79 27.69
N THR A 39 -2.91 10.05 27.23
CA THR A 39 -3.17 11.07 26.21
C THR A 39 -3.53 12.44 26.74
N ASN A 40 -3.62 12.59 28.07
CA ASN A 40 -3.98 13.83 28.77
C ASN A 40 -5.30 14.46 28.24
N GLY A 41 -6.20 13.65 27.70
CA GLY A 41 -7.48 14.08 27.12
C GLY A 41 -7.39 14.74 25.74
N LEU A 42 -6.20 14.81 25.15
CA LEU A 42 -6.00 15.41 23.82
C LEU A 42 -6.48 14.51 22.69
N LEU A 43 -6.36 13.20 22.85
CA LEU A 43 -6.80 12.17 21.90
C LEU A 43 -7.34 10.95 22.66
N PRO A 44 -8.11 10.06 22.02
CA PRO A 44 -8.40 8.74 22.55
C PRO A 44 -7.11 7.93 22.78
N GLN A 45 -7.16 6.92 23.65
CA GLN A 45 -6.07 5.94 23.75
C GLN A 45 -6.00 5.13 22.45
N GLY A 46 -4.79 4.88 21.95
CA GLY A 46 -4.63 4.17 20.68
C GLY A 46 -3.19 4.19 20.17
N TYR A 47 -3.01 3.63 18.97
CA TYR A 47 -1.75 3.64 18.27
C TYR A 47 -1.62 4.91 17.42
N TYR A 48 -0.50 5.61 17.58
CA TYR A 48 -0.25 6.86 16.87
C TYR A 48 1.19 6.94 16.36
N PRO A 49 1.40 7.46 15.15
CA PRO A 49 2.72 7.62 14.55
C PRO A 49 3.41 8.91 15.01
N PHE A 50 4.72 8.82 15.19
CA PHE A 50 5.60 9.97 15.45
C PHE A 50 6.71 9.98 14.40
N ASP A 51 6.95 11.14 13.81
CA ASP A 51 8.04 11.32 12.86
C ASP A 51 9.43 11.34 13.54
N SER A 52 10.49 11.48 12.75
CA SER A 52 11.86 11.56 13.25
C SER A 52 12.13 12.80 14.12
N ASN A 53 11.27 13.82 14.07
CA ASN A 53 11.32 15.02 14.90
C ASN A 53 10.47 14.89 16.18
N CYS A 54 10.04 13.69 16.51
CA CYS A 54 9.17 13.39 17.66
C CYS A 54 7.75 13.99 17.56
N ILE A 55 7.32 14.43 16.38
CA ILE A 55 6.02 15.05 16.18
C ILE A 55 4.98 14.01 15.80
N LEU A 56 3.85 14.03 16.53
CA LEU A 56 2.69 13.21 16.24
C LEU A 56 2.10 13.54 14.87
N GLN A 57 1.90 12.53 14.04
CA GLN A 57 1.31 12.65 12.72
C GLN A 57 -0.13 12.13 12.74
N LEU A 58 -1.10 13.03 12.49
CA LEU A 58 -2.52 12.67 12.48
C LEU A 58 -3.09 12.48 11.07
N ASN A 59 -2.47 13.08 10.08
CA ASN A 59 -2.94 13.07 8.69
C ASN A 59 -1.78 12.95 7.72
N GLY A 60 -2.03 12.26 6.60
CA GLY A 60 -1.07 12.12 5.51
C GLY A 60 -0.24 10.85 5.57
N TRP A 61 0.75 10.81 4.70
CA TRP A 61 1.64 9.67 4.54
C TRP A 61 2.63 9.58 5.70
N PHE A 62 2.84 8.36 6.18
CA PHE A 62 3.83 8.04 7.21
C PHE A 62 4.63 6.80 6.81
N THR A 63 5.96 6.91 6.84
CA THR A 63 6.88 5.81 6.53
C THR A 63 7.65 5.42 7.78
N CYS A 64 7.73 4.12 8.05
CA CYS A 64 8.51 3.53 9.13
C CYS A 64 9.18 2.23 8.63
N ASP A 65 9.88 1.53 9.51
CA ASP A 65 10.59 0.29 9.17
C ASP A 65 9.66 -0.83 8.64
N GLN A 66 8.37 -0.79 8.96
CA GLN A 66 7.38 -1.76 8.50
C GLN A 66 6.82 -1.43 7.11
N GLY A 67 6.92 -0.19 6.66
CA GLY A 67 6.40 0.25 5.38
C GLY A 67 5.84 1.67 5.41
N THR A 68 5.14 2.03 4.36
CA THR A 68 4.45 3.32 4.21
C THR A 68 2.95 3.12 4.35
N THR A 69 2.31 3.98 5.12
CA THR A 69 0.85 3.98 5.34
C THR A 69 0.28 5.39 5.26
N TYR A 70 -1.03 5.51 5.31
CA TYR A 70 -1.75 6.78 5.32
C TYR A 70 -2.59 6.91 6.57
N TYR A 71 -2.56 8.09 7.20
CA TYR A 71 -3.38 8.42 8.37
C TYR A 71 -4.41 9.49 8.01
N GLN A 72 -5.60 9.33 8.55
CA GLN A 72 -6.65 10.32 8.49
C GLN A 72 -7.26 10.49 9.90
N ASN A 73 -7.15 11.71 10.44
CA ASN A 73 -7.59 12.03 11.80
C ASN A 73 -7.03 11.08 12.88
N GLY A 74 -5.77 10.69 12.73
CA GLY A 74 -5.09 9.78 13.66
C GLY A 74 -5.45 8.30 13.50
N VAL A 75 -6.28 7.97 12.52
CA VAL A 75 -6.63 6.58 12.20
C VAL A 75 -5.79 6.12 11.02
N MET A 76 -5.07 5.02 11.20
CA MET A 76 -4.32 4.36 10.15
C MET A 76 -5.26 3.77 9.11
N HIS A 77 -4.91 3.88 7.84
CA HIS A 77 -5.69 3.30 6.74
C HIS A 77 -5.82 1.78 6.91
N GLY A 78 -7.02 1.28 6.66
CA GLY A 78 -7.28 -0.17 6.66
C GLY A 78 -6.85 -0.84 5.36
N ALA A 79 -6.96 -2.18 5.33
CA ALA A 79 -6.67 -2.96 4.13
C ALA A 79 -7.62 -2.64 2.97
N GLY A 80 -7.10 -2.71 1.75
CA GLY A 80 -7.88 -2.58 0.52
C GLY A 80 -7.41 -1.46 -0.40
N TRP A 81 -8.16 -1.28 -1.47
CA TRP A 81 -7.92 -0.22 -2.44
C TRP A 81 -8.45 1.13 -1.97
N ASP A 82 -7.72 2.20 -2.26
CA ASP A 82 -8.21 3.56 -2.08
C ASP A 82 -7.63 4.53 -3.12
N ASN A 83 -8.32 5.65 -3.31
CA ASN A 83 -7.87 6.78 -4.13
C ASN A 83 -7.46 7.93 -3.21
N ILE A 84 -6.17 8.20 -3.14
CA ILE A 84 -5.63 9.29 -2.33
C ILE A 84 -4.98 10.31 -3.26
N GLY A 85 -5.56 11.49 -3.32
CA GLY A 85 -5.06 12.57 -4.15
C GLY A 85 -5.08 12.30 -5.67
N GLY A 86 -5.98 11.43 -6.15
CA GLY A 86 -6.10 11.06 -7.57
C GLY A 86 -5.24 9.85 -7.98
N SER A 87 -4.40 9.34 -7.10
CA SER A 87 -3.62 8.12 -7.29
C SER A 87 -4.26 6.94 -6.54
N PHE A 88 -4.18 5.74 -7.13
CA PHE A 88 -4.76 4.53 -6.55
C PHE A 88 -3.68 3.73 -5.85
N TYR A 89 -3.99 3.25 -4.66
CA TYR A 89 -3.13 2.46 -3.80
C TYR A 89 -3.85 1.21 -3.33
N TYR A 90 -3.09 0.18 -3.00
CA TYR A 90 -3.61 -0.96 -2.26
C TYR A 90 -2.86 -1.08 -0.93
N PHE A 91 -3.60 -1.15 0.16
CA PHE A 91 -3.07 -1.37 1.51
C PHE A 91 -3.23 -2.84 1.90
N ASP A 92 -2.17 -3.43 2.42
CA ASP A 92 -2.18 -4.81 2.90
C ASP A 92 -3.02 -4.97 4.18
N SER A 93 -3.08 -6.18 4.73
CA SER A 93 -3.84 -6.48 5.96
C SER A 93 -3.34 -5.72 7.20
N ASN A 94 -2.14 -5.15 7.15
CA ASN A 94 -1.54 -4.36 8.22
C ASN A 94 -1.71 -2.85 7.97
N GLY A 95 -2.31 -2.43 6.84
CA GLY A 95 -2.52 -1.04 6.46
C GLY A 95 -1.30 -0.37 5.82
N TYR A 96 -0.35 -1.14 5.28
CA TYR A 96 0.79 -0.60 4.53
C TYR A 96 0.56 -0.75 3.03
N ILE A 97 1.02 0.25 2.24
CA ILE A 97 0.95 0.16 0.78
C ILE A 97 1.81 -0.99 0.26
N VAL A 98 1.31 -1.64 -0.79
CA VAL A 98 2.11 -2.62 -1.55
C VAL A 98 2.86 -1.92 -2.68
N THR A 99 3.99 -2.50 -3.10
CA THR A 99 4.84 -2.03 -4.20
C THR A 99 5.24 -3.18 -5.11
N GLY A 100 5.60 -2.87 -6.35
CA GLY A 100 5.99 -3.87 -7.33
C GLY A 100 4.80 -4.63 -7.92
N MET A 101 5.02 -5.86 -8.33
CA MET A 101 3.99 -6.72 -8.92
C MET A 101 3.36 -7.60 -7.84
N VAL A 102 2.11 -7.32 -7.47
CA VAL A 102 1.44 -7.97 -6.33
C VAL A 102 0.05 -8.45 -6.71
N ARG A 103 -0.30 -9.66 -6.26
CA ARG A 103 -1.66 -10.19 -6.36
C ARG A 103 -2.51 -9.59 -5.24
N VAL A 104 -3.56 -8.88 -5.63
CA VAL A 104 -4.53 -8.27 -4.70
C VAL A 104 -5.95 -8.45 -5.23
N PRO A 105 -6.97 -8.38 -4.37
CA PRO A 105 -8.37 -8.37 -4.79
C PRO A 105 -8.64 -7.27 -5.83
N TYR A 106 -9.61 -7.52 -6.70
CA TYR A 106 -10.05 -6.48 -7.65
C TYR A 106 -10.59 -5.24 -6.90
N PRO A 107 -10.33 -4.03 -7.40
CA PRO A 107 -10.99 -2.85 -6.89
C PRO A 107 -12.50 -2.92 -7.20
N THR A 108 -13.30 -2.20 -6.43
CA THR A 108 -14.72 -2.04 -6.76
C THR A 108 -14.89 -1.21 -8.02
N ALA A 109 -15.91 -1.50 -8.82
CA ALA A 109 -16.18 -0.78 -10.06
C ALA A 109 -16.46 0.73 -9.82
N ASN A 110 -16.92 1.11 -8.64
CA ASN A 110 -17.11 2.52 -8.27
C ASN A 110 -15.77 3.24 -8.00
N LEU A 111 -14.78 2.52 -7.47
CA LEU A 111 -13.48 3.10 -7.17
C LEU A 111 -12.61 3.18 -8.41
N LEU A 112 -12.53 2.10 -9.19
CA LEU A 112 -11.72 2.01 -10.38
C LEU A 112 -12.49 1.27 -11.48
N PRO A 113 -13.30 2.00 -12.28
CA PRO A 113 -14.08 1.42 -13.37
C PRO A 113 -13.18 0.72 -14.40
N GLY A 114 -13.63 -0.41 -14.95
CA GLY A 114 -12.91 -1.17 -15.96
C GLY A 114 -11.88 -2.16 -15.39
N TYR A 115 -11.70 -2.21 -14.08
CA TYR A 115 -10.80 -3.15 -13.40
C TYR A 115 -11.61 -4.13 -12.55
N GLY A 116 -12.09 -5.18 -13.16
CA GLY A 116 -12.87 -6.21 -12.48
C GLY A 116 -12.76 -7.53 -13.21
N PRO A 117 -13.32 -8.61 -12.65
CA PRO A 117 -13.23 -9.94 -13.25
C PRO A 117 -13.95 -10.04 -14.61
N ASP A 118 -14.85 -9.11 -14.90
CA ASP A 118 -15.62 -9.04 -16.13
C ASP A 118 -15.13 -7.92 -17.10
N ALA A 119 -13.98 -7.27 -16.80
CA ALA A 119 -13.37 -6.30 -17.69
C ALA A 119 -12.88 -7.00 -18.97
N GLU A 120 -13.05 -6.34 -20.14
CA GLU A 120 -12.64 -6.90 -21.43
C GLU A 120 -11.17 -7.31 -21.47
N ASP A 121 -10.32 -6.64 -20.70
CA ASP A 121 -8.88 -6.94 -20.55
C ASP A 121 -8.60 -8.03 -19.49
N ALA A 122 -9.62 -8.49 -18.77
CA ALA A 122 -9.51 -9.55 -17.77
C ALA A 122 -9.52 -10.96 -18.35
N GLU A 123 -9.21 -11.14 -19.64
CA GLU A 123 -8.84 -12.45 -20.20
C GLU A 123 -7.50 -12.95 -19.62
N VAL A 124 -7.43 -12.94 -18.30
CA VAL A 124 -6.28 -13.38 -17.55
C VAL A 124 -6.51 -14.82 -17.19
N ASN A 125 -6.00 -15.74 -17.99
CA ASN A 125 -5.86 -17.13 -17.58
C ASN A 125 -4.85 -17.17 -16.43
N VAL A 126 -5.35 -17.13 -15.20
CA VAL A 126 -4.53 -17.28 -13.99
C VAL A 126 -4.18 -18.76 -13.82
N PRO A 127 -2.92 -19.12 -13.53
CA PRO A 127 -2.59 -20.49 -13.13
C PRO A 127 -3.46 -20.89 -11.94
N GLY A 128 -3.96 -22.11 -11.94
CA GLY A 128 -4.80 -22.62 -10.86
C GLY A 128 -4.17 -22.42 -9.49
N LYS A 129 -5.00 -22.39 -8.44
CA LYS A 129 -4.59 -22.20 -7.03
C LYS A 129 -3.55 -23.23 -6.54
N ASP A 130 -3.37 -24.33 -7.26
CA ASP A 130 -2.38 -25.38 -6.95
C ASP A 130 -0.98 -25.08 -7.48
N GLY A 131 -0.79 -23.94 -8.16
CA GLY A 131 0.48 -23.57 -8.76
C GLY A 131 0.88 -24.40 -9.98
N ASN A 132 0.01 -25.29 -10.45
CA ASN A 132 0.24 -26.11 -11.64
C ASN A 132 -0.03 -25.27 -12.91
N PRO A 133 0.98 -24.99 -13.73
CA PRO A 133 0.81 -24.17 -14.93
C PRO A 133 -0.07 -24.83 -16.00
N ASP A 134 -0.38 -26.11 -15.86
CA ASP A 134 -1.23 -26.87 -16.78
C ASP A 134 -2.67 -26.97 -16.33
N ASN A 135 -2.97 -26.57 -15.09
CA ASN A 135 -4.31 -26.57 -14.53
C ASN A 135 -4.86 -25.14 -14.56
N TYR A 136 -5.62 -24.83 -15.61
CA TYR A 136 -6.30 -23.54 -15.75
C TYR A 136 -7.64 -23.63 -15.04
N ASP A 137 -7.68 -23.27 -13.78
CA ASP A 137 -8.93 -22.80 -13.21
C ASP A 137 -9.29 -21.49 -13.91
N TYR A 138 -10.59 -21.30 -14.17
CA TYR A 138 -11.14 -20.05 -14.68
C TYR A 138 -10.54 -18.86 -13.95
N PRO A 139 -10.44 -17.68 -14.59
CA PRO A 139 -9.84 -16.50 -13.96
C PRO A 139 -10.32 -16.37 -12.54
N ASP A 140 -9.38 -16.22 -11.61
CA ASP A 140 -9.70 -15.96 -10.22
C ASP A 140 -10.55 -14.68 -10.20
N ARG A 141 -11.86 -14.84 -10.02
CA ARG A 141 -12.81 -13.70 -10.06
C ARG A 141 -12.66 -12.79 -8.86
N GLU A 142 -11.79 -13.13 -7.91
CA GLU A 142 -11.60 -12.41 -6.68
C GLU A 142 -10.35 -11.51 -6.71
N SER A 143 -9.32 -11.89 -7.47
CA SER A 143 -8.02 -11.19 -7.46
C SER A 143 -7.28 -11.26 -8.80
N ALA A 144 -6.38 -10.29 -9.02
CA ALA A 144 -5.42 -10.29 -10.13
C ALA A 144 -4.05 -9.79 -9.65
N VAL A 145 -3.06 -9.87 -10.54
CA VAL A 145 -1.74 -9.30 -10.30
C VAL A 145 -1.69 -7.90 -10.89
N PHE A 146 -1.47 -6.92 -10.03
CA PHE A 146 -1.38 -5.51 -10.38
C PHE A 146 0.05 -4.99 -10.20
N VAL A 147 0.41 -3.94 -10.93
CA VAL A 147 1.73 -3.31 -10.88
C VAL A 147 1.63 -1.98 -10.12
N PHE A 148 2.41 -1.86 -9.07
CA PHE A 148 2.56 -0.64 -8.30
C PHE A 148 4.00 -0.13 -8.41
N ASP A 149 4.21 1.17 -8.46
CA ASP A 149 5.56 1.74 -8.43
C ASP A 149 6.19 1.67 -7.03
N GLU A 150 7.39 2.23 -6.90
CA GLU A 150 8.12 2.29 -5.62
C GLU A 150 7.42 3.10 -4.53
N ASN A 151 6.51 4.00 -4.92
CA ASN A 151 5.68 4.80 -4.02
C ASN A 151 4.31 4.17 -3.76
N GLY A 152 4.07 2.95 -4.26
CA GLY A 152 2.81 2.22 -4.12
C GLY A 152 1.67 2.70 -5.02
N VAL A 153 1.95 3.55 -6.00
CA VAL A 153 0.93 4.04 -6.94
C VAL A 153 0.66 2.98 -8.00
N PHE A 154 -0.60 2.60 -8.15
CA PHE A 154 -1.04 1.69 -9.20
C PHE A 154 -0.77 2.27 -10.59
N GLN A 155 -0.06 1.52 -11.43
CA GLN A 155 0.39 1.92 -12.75
C GLN A 155 -0.67 1.60 -13.83
N LYS A 156 -1.87 2.14 -13.68
CA LYS A 156 -3.07 1.81 -14.47
C LYS A 156 -2.93 2.00 -16.00
N GLU A 157 -1.97 2.80 -16.46
CA GLU A 157 -1.75 3.06 -17.89
C GLU A 157 -0.54 2.29 -18.43
N GLN A 158 0.12 1.52 -17.58
CA GLN A 158 1.30 0.76 -17.99
C GLN A 158 0.91 -0.42 -18.88
N CYS A 159 1.45 -0.45 -20.10
CA CYS A 159 1.31 -1.53 -21.06
C CYS A 159 2.68 -1.93 -21.58
N GLY A 160 2.80 -3.19 -22.03
CA GLY A 160 4.01 -3.69 -22.66
C GLY A 160 4.83 -4.60 -21.76
N VAL A 161 6.13 -4.66 -22.05
CA VAL A 161 7.06 -5.54 -21.33
C VAL A 161 7.43 -4.98 -19.98
N TYR A 162 7.33 -5.82 -18.96
CA TYR A 162 7.74 -5.54 -17.60
C TYR A 162 8.80 -6.54 -17.14
N ASN A 163 9.87 -6.08 -16.52
CA ASN A 163 10.89 -6.94 -15.92
C ASN A 163 10.63 -7.10 -14.43
N ASP A 164 10.17 -8.29 -14.06
CA ASP A 164 9.94 -8.67 -12.67
C ASP A 164 11.10 -9.54 -12.17
N ASN A 165 12.08 -8.94 -11.52
CA ASN A 165 13.27 -9.63 -10.98
C ASN A 165 13.97 -10.58 -11.98
N GLY A 166 14.14 -10.11 -13.22
CA GLY A 166 14.76 -10.88 -14.29
C GLY A 166 13.80 -11.78 -15.07
N ILE A 167 12.53 -11.79 -14.71
CA ILE A 167 11.46 -12.47 -15.46
C ILE A 167 10.73 -11.43 -16.32
N THR A 168 10.73 -11.65 -17.62
CA THR A 168 9.99 -10.78 -18.57
C THR A 168 8.51 -11.15 -18.54
N ARG A 169 7.65 -10.18 -18.30
CA ARG A 169 6.21 -10.32 -18.24
C ARG A 169 5.51 -9.38 -19.21
N TRP A 170 4.29 -9.69 -19.58
CA TRP A 170 3.43 -8.79 -20.34
C TRP A 170 2.39 -8.14 -19.45
N ILE A 171 2.33 -6.81 -19.51
CA ILE A 171 1.41 -5.98 -18.72
C ILE A 171 0.45 -5.27 -19.69
N ASN A 172 -0.82 -5.23 -19.32
CA ASN A 172 -1.82 -4.40 -19.97
C ASN A 172 -2.62 -3.63 -18.90
N ASN A 173 -2.70 -2.31 -19.06
CA ASN A 173 -3.39 -1.43 -18.13
C ASN A 173 -2.98 -1.70 -16.64
N GLY A 174 -1.69 -1.87 -16.40
CA GLY A 174 -1.15 -2.12 -15.05
C GLY A 174 -1.44 -3.50 -14.49
N MET A 175 -2.04 -4.41 -15.24
CA MET A 175 -2.30 -5.79 -14.82
C MET A 175 -1.42 -6.77 -15.58
N LEU A 176 -1.00 -7.84 -14.90
CA LEU A 176 -0.33 -8.96 -15.54
C LEU A 176 -1.29 -9.70 -16.45
N VAL A 177 -0.92 -9.81 -17.72
CA VAL A 177 -1.67 -10.61 -18.71
C VAL A 177 -1.04 -11.99 -18.83
N TRP A 178 -1.83 -13.02 -18.53
CA TRP A 178 -1.47 -14.42 -18.70
C TRP A 178 -1.84 -14.86 -20.12
N HIS A 179 -1.10 -14.35 -21.09
CA HIS A 179 -1.34 -14.69 -22.49
C HIS A 179 -0.25 -15.61 -23.00
N ALA A 180 -0.64 -16.75 -23.60
CA ALA A 180 0.27 -17.61 -24.33
C ALA A 180 0.21 -17.24 -25.80
N GLY A 181 1.34 -16.89 -26.38
CA GLY A 181 1.39 -16.63 -27.79
C GLY A 181 2.23 -15.43 -28.18
N LEU A 182 2.03 -15.00 -29.41
CA LEU A 182 2.78 -13.90 -30.02
C LEU A 182 2.07 -12.56 -29.69
N VAL A 183 2.80 -11.65 -29.07
CA VAL A 183 2.33 -10.30 -28.73
C VAL A 183 3.17 -9.29 -29.49
N LYS A 184 2.54 -8.27 -30.08
CA LYS A 184 3.22 -7.16 -30.73
C LYS A 184 3.69 -6.15 -29.68
N ASP A 185 4.98 -5.83 -29.68
CA ASP A 185 5.63 -4.88 -28.78
C ASP A 185 6.34 -3.82 -29.63
N GLY A 186 5.66 -2.70 -29.90
CA GLY A 186 6.12 -1.69 -30.86
C GLY A 186 6.22 -2.26 -32.28
N ASP A 187 7.44 -2.24 -32.85
CA ASP A 187 7.73 -2.81 -34.15
C ASP A 187 8.16 -4.29 -34.09
N ASP A 188 8.37 -4.81 -32.86
CA ASP A 188 8.80 -6.19 -32.61
C ASP A 188 7.64 -7.11 -32.25
N TYR A 189 7.92 -8.41 -32.21
CA TYR A 189 7.02 -9.45 -31.72
C TYR A 189 7.72 -10.25 -30.62
N ARG A 190 7.02 -10.53 -29.54
CA ARG A 190 7.48 -11.37 -28.42
C ARG A 190 6.54 -12.55 -28.24
N TYR A 191 7.12 -13.70 -27.94
CA TYR A 191 6.34 -14.90 -27.61
C TYR A 191 6.36 -15.13 -26.11
N PHE A 192 5.19 -15.10 -25.50
CA PHE A 192 5.02 -15.41 -24.08
C PHE A 192 4.54 -16.85 -23.91
N LYS A 193 5.10 -17.54 -22.93
CA LYS A 193 4.62 -18.85 -22.50
C LYS A 193 3.35 -18.69 -21.69
N ARG A 194 2.65 -19.79 -21.47
CA ARG A 194 1.39 -19.82 -20.68
C ARG A 194 1.48 -19.21 -19.27
N ASN A 195 2.65 -19.18 -18.66
CA ASN A 195 2.91 -18.57 -17.35
C ASN A 195 3.27 -17.07 -17.41
N GLY A 196 3.03 -16.40 -18.53
CA GLY A 196 3.33 -14.97 -18.70
C GLY A 196 4.82 -14.64 -18.85
N MET A 197 5.69 -15.62 -19.02
CA MET A 197 7.14 -15.44 -19.22
C MET A 197 7.52 -15.43 -20.69
#